data_a495cec52d97a1523637adbbd82ac887
#
_entry.id   a495cec52d97a1523637adbbd82ac887
#
_cell.length_a   1.000
_cell.length_b   1.000
_cell.length_c   1.000
_cell.angle_alpha   90.00
_cell.angle_beta   90.00
_cell.angle_gamma   90.00
#
_symmetry.space_group_name_H-M   'P 1'
#
loop_
_entity.id
_entity.type
_entity.pdbx_description
1 polymer ?
#
loop_
_entity_poly.entity_id
_entity_poly.type
_entity_poly.pdbx_seq_one_letter_code
_entity_poly.pdbx_strand_id
1 'polypeptide(L)'
;MRQKRRERMFGAVLLLFFAVMSLAGCNSIPDISGVWKGTIQASAPGGKGNWQGPAELTLNQNGNALTGTLVFTHPQAGRVQVPITSGIVSKDAVTFSGQNQFPMGSIEITFHGTVSGASLTGTADMTPRSMLIGPQANTASITLTRQ
;
A
#
# COMPACT_ATOMS: atom_id res chain seq x y z
N MET A 1 -5.41 65.77 -34.42
CA MET A 1 -5.60 64.41 -34.84
C MET A 1 -4.43 63.49 -34.42
N ARG A 2 -4.10 63.38 -33.13
CA ARG A 2 -2.99 62.50 -32.67
C ARG A 2 -3.22 62.00 -31.26
N GLN A 3 -4.45 61.48 -30.96
CA GLN A 3 -4.72 60.97 -29.60
C GLN A 3 -5.58 59.71 -29.56
N LYS A 4 -5.69 58.97 -30.66
CA LYS A 4 -6.55 57.76 -30.75
C LYS A 4 -5.80 56.45 -30.94
N ARG A 5 -4.47 56.43 -30.72
CA ARG A 5 -3.62 55.25 -30.99
C ARG A 5 -2.97 54.63 -29.76
N ARG A 6 -3.21 55.16 -28.54
CA ARG A 6 -2.56 54.65 -27.30
C ARG A 6 -3.40 53.73 -26.43
N GLU A 7 -4.67 53.61 -26.68
CA GLU A 7 -5.55 52.82 -25.82
C GLU A 7 -5.78 51.35 -26.26
N ARG A 8 -5.24 50.96 -27.39
CA ARG A 8 -5.41 49.56 -27.87
C ARG A 8 -4.26 48.60 -27.52
N MET A 9 -3.19 49.08 -26.90
CA MET A 9 -2.05 48.24 -26.52
C MET A 9 -2.05 47.77 -25.07
N PHE A 10 -2.91 48.31 -24.23
CA PHE A 10 -2.98 47.90 -22.82
C PHE A 10 -3.95 46.72 -22.56
N GLY A 11 -4.83 46.43 -23.51
CA GLY A 11 -5.82 45.33 -23.37
C GLY A 11 -5.29 43.90 -23.71
N ALA A 12 -4.16 43.84 -24.45
CA ALA A 12 -3.68 42.55 -24.94
C ALA A 12 -2.65 41.85 -24.01
N VAL A 13 -2.09 42.58 -23.06
CA VAL A 13 -1.05 42.02 -22.14
C VAL A 13 -1.66 41.46 -20.87
N LEU A 14 -2.89 41.84 -20.52
CA LEU A 14 -3.56 41.35 -19.31
C LEU A 14 -4.24 39.97 -19.47
N LEU A 15 -4.46 39.51 -20.70
CA LEU A 15 -5.09 38.21 -21.00
C LEU A 15 -4.12 37.03 -21.09
N LEU A 16 -2.83 37.27 -21.10
CA LEU A 16 -1.78 36.24 -21.20
C LEU A 16 -1.26 35.77 -19.83
N PHE A 17 -1.66 36.44 -18.73
CA PHE A 17 -1.21 36.09 -17.38
C PHE A 17 -2.15 35.13 -16.62
N PHE A 18 -3.33 34.82 -17.18
CA PHE A 18 -4.31 33.92 -16.52
C PHE A 18 -4.26 32.45 -16.97
N ALA A 19 -3.38 32.08 -17.89
CA ALA A 19 -3.33 30.75 -18.47
C ALA A 19 -2.25 29.83 -17.90
N VAL A 20 -1.52 30.22 -16.86
CA VAL A 20 -0.40 29.42 -16.30
C VAL A 20 -0.67 28.90 -14.89
N MET A 21 -1.86 29.05 -14.34
CA MET A 21 -2.17 28.60 -12.98
C MET A 21 -3.13 27.40 -12.94
N SER A 22 -2.93 26.36 -13.75
CA SER A 22 -3.78 25.16 -13.68
C SER A 22 -3.02 23.86 -13.86
N LEU A 23 -1.77 23.77 -13.40
CA LEU A 23 -1.03 22.51 -13.33
C LEU A 23 -0.45 22.27 -11.93
N ALA A 24 -1.15 22.69 -10.88
CA ALA A 24 -1.04 22.05 -9.59
C ALA A 24 -1.80 20.72 -9.74
N GLY A 25 -1.15 19.70 -10.29
CA GLY A 25 -1.63 18.34 -10.19
C GLY A 25 -1.80 18.07 -8.71
N CYS A 26 -3.04 18.00 -8.24
CA CYS A 26 -3.36 17.44 -6.95
C CYS A 26 -2.81 16.02 -6.95
N ASN A 27 -1.63 15.82 -6.38
CA ASN A 27 -1.16 14.51 -5.98
C ASN A 27 -2.04 14.06 -4.81
N SER A 28 -3.32 13.77 -5.10
CA SER A 28 -4.21 13.21 -4.12
C SER A 28 -3.73 11.80 -3.81
N ILE A 29 -3.44 11.57 -2.54
CA ILE A 29 -3.15 10.23 -2.05
C ILE A 29 -4.42 9.40 -2.27
N PRO A 30 -4.35 8.25 -2.96
CA PRO A 30 -5.52 7.43 -3.19
C PRO A 30 -6.10 6.94 -1.86
N ASP A 31 -7.42 6.90 -1.75
CA ASP A 31 -8.08 6.22 -0.64
C ASP A 31 -8.09 4.72 -0.90
N ILE A 32 -7.31 4.01 -0.10
CA ILE A 32 -7.21 2.56 -0.14
C ILE A 32 -7.86 1.86 1.06
N SER A 33 -8.67 2.59 1.84
CA SER A 33 -9.46 2.01 2.93
C SER A 33 -10.42 0.95 2.41
N GLY A 34 -10.71 -0.03 3.23
CA GLY A 34 -11.69 -1.07 2.92
C GLY A 34 -11.11 -2.47 2.98
N VAL A 35 -11.85 -3.41 2.40
CA VAL A 35 -11.51 -4.84 2.40
C VAL A 35 -10.94 -5.22 1.05
N TRP A 36 -9.82 -5.91 1.10
CA TRP A 36 -9.08 -6.44 -0.05
C TRP A 36 -8.95 -7.95 0.09
N LYS A 37 -9.27 -8.71 -0.95
CA LYS A 37 -9.22 -10.18 -0.94
C LYS A 37 -8.41 -10.72 -2.09
N GLY A 38 -7.72 -11.82 -1.85
CA GLY A 38 -6.91 -12.48 -2.88
C GLY A 38 -6.07 -13.60 -2.33
N THR A 39 -4.81 -13.64 -2.75
CA THR A 39 -3.90 -14.74 -2.42
C THR A 39 -2.56 -14.24 -1.92
N ILE A 40 -1.97 -15.06 -1.06
CA ILE A 40 -0.58 -14.97 -0.61
C ILE A 40 0.16 -16.22 -1.06
N GLN A 41 1.35 -16.04 -1.63
CA GLN A 41 2.26 -17.11 -2.01
C GLN A 41 3.58 -16.90 -1.28
N ALA A 42 3.91 -17.78 -0.38
CA ALA A 42 5.16 -17.73 0.36
C ALA A 42 6.20 -18.67 -0.20
N SER A 43 7.44 -18.21 -0.22
CA SER A 43 8.61 -18.97 -0.65
C SER A 43 9.63 -19.02 0.49
N ALA A 44 9.97 -20.23 0.91
CA ALA A 44 11.04 -20.43 1.87
C ALA A 44 12.41 -20.47 1.19
N PRO A 45 13.49 -20.06 1.86
CA PRO A 45 14.84 -20.20 1.37
C PRO A 45 15.13 -21.67 0.97
N GLY A 46 15.66 -21.87 -0.25
CA GLY A 46 15.92 -23.19 -0.79
C GLY A 46 14.72 -23.93 -1.37
N GLY A 47 13.56 -23.27 -1.52
CA GLY A 47 12.38 -23.82 -2.18
C GLY A 47 11.62 -24.90 -1.38
N LYS A 48 12.06 -25.22 -0.18
CA LYS A 48 11.38 -26.14 0.72
C LYS A 48 10.38 -25.38 1.59
N GLY A 49 9.11 -25.72 1.50
CA GLY A 49 8.06 -25.07 2.29
C GLY A 49 7.34 -23.93 1.58
N ASN A 50 7.34 -23.93 0.25
CA ASN A 50 6.48 -23.05 -0.52
C ASN A 50 5.01 -23.39 -0.26
N TRP A 51 4.20 -22.37 -0.04
CA TRP A 51 2.77 -22.53 0.15
C TRP A 51 1.99 -21.36 -0.44
N GLN A 52 0.72 -21.60 -0.71
CA GLN A 52 -0.23 -20.60 -1.17
C GLN A 52 -1.51 -20.71 -0.36
N GLY A 53 -2.14 -19.58 -0.10
CA GLY A 53 -3.41 -19.55 0.60
C GLY A 53 -4.21 -18.28 0.31
N PRO A 54 -5.48 -18.26 0.72
CA PRO A 54 -6.29 -17.04 0.66
C PRO A 54 -5.77 -16.00 1.64
N ALA A 55 -5.88 -14.74 1.24
CA ALA A 55 -5.53 -13.59 2.06
C ALA A 55 -6.64 -12.55 2.01
N GLU A 56 -6.89 -11.91 3.15
CA GLU A 56 -7.81 -10.80 3.31
C GLU A 56 -7.09 -9.69 4.08
N LEU A 57 -7.12 -8.48 3.54
CA LEU A 57 -6.52 -7.31 4.14
C LEU A 57 -7.61 -6.26 4.35
N THR A 58 -7.81 -5.86 5.61
CA THR A 58 -8.67 -4.73 5.95
C THR A 58 -7.80 -3.53 6.28
N LEU A 59 -7.98 -2.43 5.56
CA LEU A 59 -7.22 -1.19 5.75
C LEU A 59 -8.12 -0.06 6.22
N ASN A 60 -7.62 0.70 7.18
CA ASN A 60 -8.14 2.00 7.59
C ASN A 60 -7.06 3.04 7.28
N GLN A 61 -7.45 4.10 6.59
CA GLN A 61 -6.55 5.17 6.19
C GLN A 61 -6.93 6.48 6.87
N ASN A 62 -5.93 7.16 7.41
CA ASN A 62 -6.04 8.51 7.94
C ASN A 62 -4.92 9.37 7.33
N GLY A 63 -5.28 10.21 6.36
CA GLY A 63 -4.29 10.91 5.53
C GLY A 63 -3.45 9.92 4.73
N ASN A 64 -2.17 9.84 4.99
CA ASN A 64 -1.27 8.85 4.40
C ASN A 64 -0.98 7.66 5.32
N ALA A 65 -1.43 7.69 6.56
CA ALA A 65 -1.19 6.63 7.54
C ALA A 65 -2.19 5.48 7.36
N LEU A 66 -1.71 4.26 7.49
CA LEU A 66 -2.47 3.03 7.36
C LEU A 66 -2.41 2.23 8.65
N THR A 67 -3.56 1.70 9.03
CA THR A 67 -3.72 0.67 10.06
C THR A 67 -4.68 -0.39 9.56
N GLY A 68 -4.78 -1.51 10.25
CA GLY A 68 -5.73 -2.53 9.82
C GLY A 68 -5.35 -3.94 10.28
N THR A 69 -5.71 -4.92 9.48
CA THR A 69 -5.47 -6.33 9.79
C THR A 69 -5.26 -7.13 8.51
N LEU A 70 -4.18 -7.90 8.46
CA LEU A 70 -3.96 -8.92 7.44
C LEU A 70 -4.33 -10.29 8.01
N VAL A 71 -5.17 -11.02 7.31
CA VAL A 71 -5.56 -12.39 7.63
C VAL A 71 -5.20 -13.29 6.47
N PHE A 72 -4.55 -14.40 6.73
CA PHE A 72 -4.27 -15.41 5.72
C PHE A 72 -4.38 -16.82 6.31
N THR A 73 -4.54 -17.81 5.44
CA THR A 73 -4.60 -19.20 5.85
C THR A 73 -3.33 -19.93 5.44
N HIS A 74 -2.59 -20.39 6.43
CA HIS A 74 -1.41 -21.22 6.24
C HIS A 74 -1.81 -22.70 6.25
N PRO A 75 -1.30 -23.55 5.35
CA PRO A 75 -1.73 -24.96 5.26
C PRO A 75 -1.59 -25.77 6.56
N GLN A 76 -0.57 -25.47 7.35
CA GLN A 76 -0.28 -26.20 8.60
C GLN A 76 -0.72 -25.45 9.86
N ALA A 77 -0.65 -24.13 9.85
CA ALA A 77 -0.97 -23.29 11.02
C ALA A 77 -2.43 -22.81 11.05
N GLY A 78 -3.18 -23.02 9.96
CA GLY A 78 -4.55 -22.53 9.84
C GLY A 78 -4.63 -21.03 9.64
N ARG A 79 -5.66 -20.40 10.17
CA ARG A 79 -5.91 -18.96 10.04
C ARG A 79 -4.95 -18.16 10.91
N VAL A 80 -4.18 -17.30 10.27
CA VAL A 80 -3.23 -16.37 10.92
C VAL A 80 -3.76 -14.95 10.73
N GLN A 81 -3.81 -14.20 11.81
CA GLN A 81 -4.23 -12.80 11.82
C GLN A 81 -3.07 -11.94 12.30
N VAL A 82 -2.74 -10.89 11.56
CA VAL A 82 -1.65 -9.98 11.89
C VAL A 82 -2.20 -8.55 11.91
N PRO A 83 -2.29 -7.91 13.09
CA PRO A 83 -2.62 -6.51 13.18
C PRO A 83 -1.55 -5.65 12.51
N ILE A 84 -1.98 -4.70 11.68
CA ILE A 84 -1.10 -3.70 11.07
C ILE A 84 -1.02 -2.52 12.03
N THR A 85 0.17 -2.29 12.58
CA THR A 85 0.43 -1.26 13.57
C THR A 85 0.98 0.02 12.98
N SER A 86 1.60 -0.08 11.80
CA SER A 86 2.19 1.05 11.09
C SER A 86 2.13 0.82 9.59
N GLY A 87 1.72 1.82 8.85
CA GLY A 87 1.74 1.79 7.39
C GLY A 87 1.62 3.17 6.79
N ILE A 88 2.06 3.30 5.56
CA ILE A 88 2.02 4.54 4.78
C ILE A 88 1.63 4.22 3.34
N VAL A 89 0.76 5.07 2.80
CA VAL A 89 0.51 5.16 1.36
C VAL A 89 1.08 6.47 0.82
N SER A 90 1.84 6.38 -0.27
CA SER A 90 2.42 7.55 -0.94
C SER A 90 2.28 7.36 -2.45
N LYS A 91 1.41 8.16 -3.07
CA LYS A 91 0.97 7.95 -4.45
C LYS A 91 0.37 6.55 -4.61
N ASP A 92 1.02 5.69 -5.36
CA ASP A 92 0.67 4.29 -5.57
C ASP A 92 1.44 3.31 -4.66
N ALA A 93 2.51 3.76 -4.00
CA ALA A 93 3.31 2.94 -3.11
C ALA A 93 2.63 2.72 -1.77
N VAL A 94 2.56 1.47 -1.33
CA VAL A 94 1.97 1.03 -0.07
C VAL A 94 3.00 0.24 0.72
N THR A 95 3.25 0.68 1.95
CA THR A 95 4.12 -0.03 2.87
C THR A 95 3.41 -0.17 4.20
N PHE A 96 3.43 -1.34 4.80
CA PHE A 96 2.95 -1.52 6.16
C PHE A 96 3.71 -2.61 6.90
N SER A 97 3.67 -2.56 8.22
CA SER A 97 4.21 -3.58 9.10
C SER A 97 3.21 -3.95 10.19
N GLY A 98 3.32 -5.18 10.63
CA GLY A 98 2.48 -5.73 11.67
C GLY A 98 3.16 -6.88 12.39
N GLN A 99 2.68 -7.17 13.58
CA GLN A 99 3.19 -8.24 14.40
C GLN A 99 2.04 -8.92 15.16
N ASN A 100 2.12 -10.23 15.29
CA ASN A 100 1.26 -10.98 16.17
C ASN A 100 2.08 -11.93 17.04
N GLN A 101 1.64 -12.13 18.28
CA GLN A 101 2.25 -13.06 19.23
C GLN A 101 1.31 -14.24 19.47
N PHE A 102 1.89 -15.43 19.51
CA PHE A 102 1.22 -16.69 19.84
C PHE A 102 1.86 -17.27 21.09
N PRO A 103 1.21 -18.24 21.77
CA PRO A 103 1.79 -18.88 22.96
C PRO A 103 3.19 -19.48 22.74
N MET A 104 3.51 -19.88 21.51
CA MET A 104 4.80 -20.53 21.18
C MET A 104 5.69 -19.71 20.23
N GLY A 105 5.38 -18.45 20.01
CA GLY A 105 6.18 -17.61 19.12
C GLY A 105 5.50 -16.32 18.69
N SER A 106 6.05 -15.71 17.65
CA SER A 106 5.51 -14.51 17.03
C SER A 106 5.71 -14.55 15.52
N ILE A 107 4.97 -13.74 14.81
CA ILE A 107 5.19 -13.44 13.40
C ILE A 107 5.27 -11.93 13.22
N GLU A 108 6.27 -11.49 12.50
CA GLU A 108 6.43 -10.11 12.05
C GLU A 108 6.31 -10.07 10.54
N ILE A 109 5.57 -9.10 10.02
CA ILE A 109 5.36 -8.92 8.58
C ILE A 109 5.69 -7.48 8.21
N THR A 110 6.46 -7.31 7.14
CA THR A 110 6.68 -6.02 6.49
C THR A 110 6.31 -6.16 5.02
N PHE A 111 5.34 -5.38 4.57
CA PHE A 111 4.83 -5.39 3.19
C PHE A 111 5.31 -4.16 2.42
N HIS A 112 5.70 -4.38 1.18
CA HIS A 112 6.02 -3.34 0.20
C HIS A 112 5.30 -3.66 -1.10
N GLY A 113 4.46 -2.76 -1.56
CA GLY A 113 3.67 -2.99 -2.77
C GLY A 113 3.17 -1.72 -3.42
N THR A 114 2.33 -1.92 -4.42
CA THR A 114 1.70 -0.85 -5.18
C THR A 114 0.20 -1.09 -5.31
N VAL A 115 -0.55 0.00 -5.28
CA VAL A 115 -1.98 0.00 -5.58
C VAL A 115 -2.20 0.58 -6.98
N SER A 116 -3.05 -0.08 -7.77
CA SER A 116 -3.47 0.38 -9.10
C SER A 116 -4.96 0.10 -9.26
N GLY A 117 -5.79 1.13 -9.16
CA GLY A 117 -7.25 0.99 -9.15
C GLY A 117 -7.73 0.07 -8.03
N ALA A 118 -8.38 -1.02 -8.39
CA ALA A 118 -8.87 -2.03 -7.46
C ALA A 118 -7.86 -3.16 -7.15
N SER A 119 -6.62 -3.06 -7.60
CA SER A 119 -5.58 -4.08 -7.40
C SER A 119 -4.50 -3.58 -6.45
N LEU A 120 -4.11 -4.40 -5.49
CA LEU A 120 -2.97 -4.20 -4.58
C LEU A 120 -2.04 -5.40 -4.71
N THR A 121 -0.81 -5.16 -5.14
CA THR A 121 0.20 -6.20 -5.36
C THR A 121 1.51 -5.83 -4.71
N GLY A 122 2.23 -6.81 -4.20
CA GLY A 122 3.54 -6.56 -3.60
C GLY A 122 4.16 -7.80 -2.98
N THR A 123 5.20 -7.55 -2.22
CA THR A 123 5.95 -8.57 -1.48
C THR A 123 5.91 -8.28 0.02
N ALA A 124 5.86 -9.33 0.81
CA ALA A 124 5.94 -9.26 2.25
C ALA A 124 7.12 -10.09 2.74
N ASP A 125 7.96 -9.48 3.57
CA ASP A 125 8.94 -10.21 4.35
C ASP A 125 8.26 -10.67 5.64
N MET A 126 8.26 -11.97 5.85
CA MET A 126 7.67 -12.61 7.01
C MET A 126 8.76 -13.24 7.86
N THR A 127 8.82 -12.89 9.13
CA THR A 127 9.77 -13.45 10.08
C THR A 127 9.02 -14.16 11.21
N PRO A 128 8.70 -15.44 11.05
CA PRO A 128 8.20 -16.24 12.15
C PRO A 128 9.33 -16.48 13.15
N ARG A 129 9.01 -16.33 14.43
CA ARG A 129 9.90 -16.62 15.54
C ARG A 129 9.22 -17.66 16.42
N SER A 130 9.79 -18.84 16.52
CA SER A 130 9.33 -19.91 17.38
C SER A 130 10.35 -20.17 18.49
N MET A 131 9.88 -20.54 19.68
CA MET A 131 10.78 -20.93 20.76
C MET A 131 11.60 -22.21 20.44
N LEU A 132 11.12 -23.02 19.51
CA LEU A 132 11.75 -24.29 19.12
C LEU A 132 12.62 -24.18 17.86
N ILE A 133 12.34 -23.22 17.01
CA ILE A 133 13.04 -23.02 15.73
C ILE A 133 13.32 -21.52 15.65
N GLY A 134 14.58 -21.16 15.55
CA GLY A 134 14.98 -19.75 15.45
C GLY A 134 14.26 -19.01 14.30
N PRO A 135 14.46 -17.70 14.19
CA PRO A 135 13.78 -16.89 13.18
C PRO A 135 14.12 -17.39 11.78
N GLN A 136 13.09 -17.69 10.98
CA GLN A 136 13.23 -18.04 9.56
C GLN A 136 12.59 -16.93 8.74
N ALA A 137 13.37 -16.26 7.93
CA ALA A 137 12.85 -15.26 7.00
C ALA A 137 12.23 -15.96 5.78
N ASN A 138 10.99 -15.64 5.49
CA ASN A 138 10.29 -16.05 4.28
C ASN A 138 9.80 -14.82 3.54
N THR A 139 9.87 -14.86 2.22
CA THR A 139 9.30 -13.82 1.37
C THR A 139 7.99 -14.33 0.78
N ALA A 140 6.97 -13.50 0.78
CA ALA A 140 5.68 -13.83 0.18
C ALA A 140 5.28 -12.79 -0.86
N SER A 141 4.70 -13.24 -1.96
CA SER A 141 3.99 -12.38 -2.91
C SER A 141 2.52 -12.29 -2.50
N ILE A 142 1.96 -11.09 -2.48
CA ILE A 142 0.56 -10.83 -2.14
C ILE A 142 -0.10 -10.15 -3.32
N THR A 143 -1.24 -10.68 -3.74
CA THR A 143 -2.09 -10.11 -4.80
C THR A 143 -3.52 -10.06 -4.29
N LEU A 144 -4.05 -8.85 -4.16
CA LEU A 144 -5.37 -8.59 -3.61
C LEU A 144 -6.18 -7.70 -4.55
N THR A 145 -7.50 -7.85 -4.50
CA THR A 145 -8.47 -7.02 -5.21
C THR A 145 -9.45 -6.42 -4.20
N ARG A 146 -9.80 -5.16 -4.39
CA ARG A 146 -10.76 -4.44 -3.55
C ARG A 146 -12.16 -5.03 -3.73
N GLN A 147 -12.87 -5.20 -2.62
CA GLN A 147 -14.25 -5.70 -2.58
C GLN A 147 -15.26 -4.57 -2.63
#